data_ceaa30a7085f94b7bd953a10337d05fc
#
_entry.id   ceaa30a7085f94b7bd953a10337d05fc
#
_cell.length_a   1.000
_cell.length_b   1.000
_cell.length_c   1.000
_cell.angle_alpha   90.00
_cell.angle_beta   90.00
_cell.angle_gamma   90.00
#
_symmetry.space_group_name_H-M   'P 1'
#
loop_
_entity.id
_entity.type
_entity.pdbx_description
1 polymer ?
#
loop_
_entity_poly.entity_id
_entity_poly.type
_entity_poly.pdbx_seq_one_letter_code
_entity_poly.pdbx_strand_id
1 'polypeptide(L)'
;MGVLCGHIFPFFGIFISWLHLQGHLEVKNKRLLIVGCGKLGQQVGLFAKDMPLELIGLKRKKITSTNLKILEQDIFEESFFDKVKNFSPHFIIYCLSSDSPSEKSYQKNYVDGLKQVIESTKYSKNFQHLFFISSTSVYGENSGQFIDEFSETAPENYRGIILLEAERLMESVDFNYTVIRLSGIYGTGRNYMINLSQDIARWPEFDRWTNRVNEQDAARFILFLLTQCLNNKVPEKLYLLSDKDPVRLYDLLNWIRQQLNLNENSKPNLRPVLGKRLRSLIIPTLQFKYKFPSYKLGYKKLLNEEKDFL
;
A
#
# COMPACT_ATOMS: atom_id res chain seq x y z
N MET A 1 -10.35 -48.97 -13.89
CA MET A 1 -9.25 -48.21 -14.45
C MET A 1 -9.85 -46.97 -15.13
N GLY A 2 -9.69 -45.80 -14.54
CA GLY A 2 -10.19 -44.54 -15.08
C GLY A 2 -9.65 -43.43 -14.18
N VAL A 3 -8.56 -42.80 -14.60
CA VAL A 3 -7.85 -41.74 -13.88
C VAL A 3 -8.70 -40.47 -13.99
N LEU A 4 -9.17 -39.94 -12.88
CA LEU A 4 -9.78 -38.60 -12.79
C LEU A 4 -8.67 -37.57 -12.64
N CYS A 5 -8.41 -36.86 -13.71
CA CYS A 5 -7.52 -35.71 -13.79
C CYS A 5 -8.23 -34.49 -13.13
N GLY A 6 -7.79 -34.12 -11.94
CA GLY A 6 -8.30 -32.95 -11.22
C GLY A 6 -7.85 -31.64 -11.88
N HIS A 7 -8.77 -30.94 -12.50
CA HIS A 7 -8.52 -29.58 -12.98
C HIS A 7 -8.48 -28.60 -11.81
N ILE A 8 -7.28 -28.11 -11.53
CA ILE A 8 -7.06 -26.94 -10.65
C ILE A 8 -7.52 -25.71 -11.43
N PHE A 9 -8.72 -25.21 -11.13
CA PHE A 9 -9.19 -23.92 -11.63
C PHE A 9 -8.49 -22.80 -10.88
N PRO A 10 -7.83 -21.86 -11.58
CA PRO A 10 -7.24 -20.69 -10.92
C PRO A 10 -8.35 -19.74 -10.49
N PHE A 11 -8.33 -19.34 -9.24
CA PHE A 11 -9.26 -18.39 -8.56
C PHE A 11 -9.35 -17.00 -9.22
N PHE A 12 -8.62 -16.74 -10.28
CA PHE A 12 -8.66 -15.50 -11.09
C PHE A 12 -9.91 -15.38 -11.97
N GLY A 13 -10.53 -16.50 -12.37
CA GLY A 13 -11.70 -16.49 -13.25
C GLY A 13 -12.98 -15.95 -12.60
N ILE A 14 -13.10 -16.00 -11.27
CA ILE A 14 -14.30 -15.56 -10.55
C ILE A 14 -14.39 -14.03 -10.47
N PHE A 15 -13.26 -13.32 -10.49
CA PHE A 15 -13.24 -11.85 -10.44
C PHE A 15 -13.65 -11.23 -11.78
N ILE A 16 -13.33 -11.88 -12.90
CA ILE A 16 -13.68 -11.42 -14.24
C ILE A 16 -15.14 -11.77 -14.58
N SER A 17 -15.67 -12.91 -14.12
CA SER A 17 -17.06 -13.28 -14.35
C SER A 17 -18.07 -12.40 -13.62
N TRP A 18 -17.67 -11.78 -12.50
CA TRP A 18 -18.52 -10.85 -11.74
C TRP A 18 -18.67 -9.49 -12.44
N LEU A 19 -17.67 -9.06 -13.20
CA LEU A 19 -17.72 -7.87 -14.07
C LEU A 19 -18.65 -8.07 -15.27
N HIS A 20 -18.91 -9.31 -15.71
CA HIS A 20 -19.78 -9.62 -16.85
C HIS A 20 -21.27 -9.74 -16.50
N LEU A 21 -21.62 -9.82 -15.21
CA LEU A 21 -23.02 -10.04 -14.76
C LEU A 21 -23.81 -8.77 -14.41
N GLN A 22 -23.17 -7.61 -14.43
CA GLN A 22 -23.88 -6.33 -14.26
C GLN A 22 -23.62 -5.41 -15.46
N GLY A 23 -24.53 -5.47 -16.42
CA GLY A 23 -24.81 -4.47 -17.46
C GLY A 23 -23.61 -3.77 -18.10
N HIS A 24 -23.50 -3.80 -19.41
CA HIS A 24 -22.58 -3.04 -20.24
C HIS A 24 -22.51 -1.55 -19.83
N LEU A 25 -21.76 -1.24 -18.76
CA LEU A 25 -21.33 0.12 -18.48
C LEU A 25 -20.19 0.44 -19.43
N GLU A 26 -20.29 1.56 -20.13
CA GLU A 26 -19.24 2.13 -20.98
C GLU A 26 -17.99 2.45 -20.15
N VAL A 27 -17.22 1.42 -19.76
CA VAL A 27 -15.89 1.58 -19.13
C VAL A 27 -14.84 1.86 -20.23
N LYS A 28 -15.28 2.15 -21.45
CA LYS A 28 -14.38 2.51 -22.54
C LYS A 28 -13.66 3.82 -22.21
N ASN A 29 -12.33 3.76 -22.09
CA ASN A 29 -11.39 4.88 -22.04
C ASN A 29 -11.15 5.56 -20.68
N LYS A 30 -11.37 4.89 -19.55
CA LYS A 30 -10.89 5.44 -18.26
C LYS A 30 -9.37 5.39 -18.18
N ARG A 31 -8.76 6.41 -17.58
CA ARG A 31 -7.30 6.58 -17.52
C ARG A 31 -6.83 6.70 -16.07
N LEU A 32 -5.83 5.90 -15.72
CA LEU A 32 -5.19 5.87 -14.41
C LEU A 32 -3.76 6.37 -14.49
N LEU A 33 -3.42 7.36 -13.69
CA LEU A 33 -2.05 7.84 -13.51
C LEU A 33 -1.53 7.38 -12.14
N ILE A 34 -0.39 6.68 -12.13
CA ILE A 34 0.30 6.31 -10.88
C ILE A 34 1.50 7.22 -10.71
N VAL A 35 1.42 8.14 -9.75
CA VAL A 35 2.52 9.04 -9.37
C VAL A 35 3.35 8.39 -8.27
N GLY A 36 4.63 8.15 -8.55
CA GLY A 36 5.50 7.36 -7.66
C GLY A 36 5.46 5.86 -7.95
N CYS A 37 5.70 5.49 -9.22
CA CYS A 37 5.68 4.10 -9.65
C CYS A 37 6.91 3.31 -9.13
N GLY A 38 7.05 3.26 -7.78
CA GLY A 38 7.96 2.40 -7.04
C GLY A 38 7.43 0.96 -6.92
N LYS A 39 7.89 0.18 -5.93
CA LYS A 39 7.45 -1.22 -5.76
C LYS A 39 5.92 -1.35 -5.65
N LEU A 40 5.27 -0.54 -4.80
CA LEU A 40 3.81 -0.59 -4.64
C LEU A 40 3.10 -0.15 -5.93
N GLY A 41 3.50 0.97 -6.54
CA GLY A 41 2.89 1.45 -7.78
C GLY A 41 3.04 0.46 -8.94
N GLN A 42 4.19 -0.22 -9.06
CA GLN A 42 4.38 -1.30 -10.04
C GLN A 42 3.50 -2.51 -9.75
N GLN A 43 3.33 -2.88 -8.47
CA GLN A 43 2.43 -3.98 -8.08
C GLN A 43 0.96 -3.64 -8.41
N VAL A 44 0.54 -2.39 -8.17
CA VAL A 44 -0.79 -1.90 -8.60
C VAL A 44 -0.92 -2.00 -10.12
N GLY A 45 0.07 -1.49 -10.88
CA GLY A 45 0.06 -1.55 -12.33
C GLY A 45 0.01 -2.97 -12.88
N LEU A 46 0.76 -3.91 -12.27
CA LEU A 46 0.76 -5.31 -12.64
C LEU A 46 -0.63 -5.96 -12.47
N PHE A 47 -1.30 -5.67 -11.37
CA PHE A 47 -2.64 -6.22 -11.10
C PHE A 47 -3.75 -5.50 -11.89
N ALA A 48 -3.50 -4.27 -12.33
CA ALA A 48 -4.43 -3.50 -13.15
C ALA A 48 -4.34 -3.80 -14.66
N LYS A 49 -3.36 -4.61 -15.11
CA LYS A 49 -3.07 -4.84 -16.54
C LYS A 49 -4.27 -5.35 -17.36
N ASP A 50 -5.14 -6.14 -16.72
CA ASP A 50 -6.32 -6.73 -17.36
C ASP A 50 -7.60 -5.90 -17.10
N MET A 51 -7.48 -4.75 -16.44
CA MET A 51 -8.61 -3.84 -16.24
C MET A 51 -8.86 -3.02 -17.52
N PRO A 52 -10.12 -2.67 -17.82
CA PRO A 52 -10.49 -1.91 -19.02
C PRO A 52 -10.14 -0.42 -18.88
N LEU A 53 -8.88 -0.09 -18.62
CA LEU A 53 -8.39 1.28 -18.46
C LEU A 53 -6.99 1.45 -19.06
N GLU A 54 -6.71 2.66 -19.55
CA GLU A 54 -5.36 3.05 -19.93
C GLU A 54 -4.57 3.45 -18.67
N LEU A 55 -3.37 2.90 -18.49
CA LEU A 55 -2.57 3.11 -17.29
C LEU A 55 -1.16 3.60 -17.65
N ILE A 56 -0.73 4.66 -16.97
CA ILE A 56 0.64 5.19 -17.04
C ILE A 56 1.20 5.36 -15.62
N GLY A 57 2.42 4.88 -15.41
CA GLY A 57 3.20 5.15 -14.21
C GLY A 57 4.19 6.29 -14.43
N LEU A 58 4.40 7.14 -13.43
CA LEU A 58 5.46 8.15 -13.43
C LEU A 58 6.57 7.78 -12.45
N LYS A 59 7.81 7.91 -12.90
CA LYS A 59 9.01 7.71 -12.09
C LYS A 59 10.15 8.58 -12.59
N ARG A 60 10.99 9.09 -11.69
CA ARG A 60 12.14 9.95 -12.03
C ARG A 60 13.26 9.25 -12.81
N LYS A 61 13.37 7.94 -12.71
CA LYS A 61 14.37 7.13 -13.42
C LYS A 61 13.66 6.07 -14.25
N LYS A 62 14.05 5.95 -15.50
CA LYS A 62 13.52 4.93 -16.41
C LYS A 62 13.74 3.52 -15.86
N ILE A 63 12.74 2.66 -16.01
CA ILE A 63 12.84 1.23 -15.72
C ILE A 63 12.60 0.49 -17.03
N THR A 64 13.50 -0.40 -17.37
CA THR A 64 13.51 -1.12 -18.68
C THR A 64 12.78 -2.46 -18.66
N SER A 65 12.36 -2.96 -17.50
CA SER A 65 11.88 -4.34 -17.36
C SER A 65 10.48 -4.46 -16.74
N THR A 66 9.52 -3.65 -17.18
CA THR A 66 8.13 -3.78 -16.70
C THR A 66 7.16 -3.86 -17.87
N ASN A 67 6.13 -4.71 -17.77
CA ASN A 67 4.99 -4.72 -18.68
C ASN A 67 4.07 -3.49 -18.53
N LEU A 68 4.49 -2.51 -17.73
CA LEU A 68 3.77 -1.28 -17.45
C LEU A 68 4.41 -0.12 -18.21
N LYS A 69 3.62 0.69 -18.87
CA LYS A 69 4.09 1.94 -19.49
C LYS A 69 4.49 2.93 -18.40
N ILE A 70 5.79 3.02 -18.12
CA ILE A 70 6.36 3.97 -17.17
C ILE A 70 7.05 5.09 -17.93
N LEU A 71 6.63 6.32 -17.66
CA LEU A 71 7.27 7.53 -18.18
C LEU A 71 8.26 8.07 -17.17
N GLU A 72 9.44 8.47 -17.66
CA GLU A 72 10.40 9.22 -16.87
C GLU A 72 9.89 10.64 -16.70
N GLN A 73 9.64 11.03 -15.45
CA GLN A 73 9.14 12.34 -15.08
C GLN A 73 9.43 12.66 -13.63
N ASP A 74 10.02 13.81 -13.37
CA ASP A 74 9.96 14.46 -12.06
C ASP A 74 8.72 15.34 -12.00
N ILE A 75 7.92 15.18 -10.93
CA ILE A 75 6.69 15.96 -10.73
C ILE A 75 6.96 17.45 -10.43
N PHE A 76 8.20 17.82 -10.13
CA PHE A 76 8.62 19.20 -9.91
C PHE A 76 9.10 19.90 -11.18
N GLU A 77 9.15 19.19 -12.31
CA GLU A 77 9.41 19.78 -13.62
C GLU A 77 8.12 20.35 -14.22
N GLU A 78 8.22 21.49 -14.90
CA GLU A 78 7.10 22.16 -15.56
C GLU A 78 6.37 21.23 -16.56
N SER A 79 7.12 20.38 -17.26
CA SER A 79 6.61 19.38 -18.19
C SER A 79 5.63 18.37 -17.56
N PHE A 80 5.58 18.27 -16.23
CA PHE A 80 4.62 17.41 -15.53
C PHE A 80 3.16 17.81 -15.79
N PHE A 81 2.87 19.11 -15.75
CA PHE A 81 1.50 19.61 -16.00
C PHE A 81 1.04 19.32 -17.42
N ASP A 82 1.92 19.48 -18.42
CA ASP A 82 1.61 19.12 -19.81
C ASP A 82 1.35 17.62 -19.96
N LYS A 83 2.10 16.76 -19.27
CA LYS A 83 1.84 15.31 -19.28
C LYS A 83 0.49 14.97 -18.67
N VAL A 84 0.12 15.59 -17.55
CA VAL A 84 -1.21 15.38 -16.94
C VAL A 84 -2.30 15.90 -17.86
N LYS A 85 -2.14 17.07 -18.45
CA LYS A 85 -3.08 17.66 -19.41
C LYS A 85 -3.31 16.75 -20.63
N ASN A 86 -2.22 16.27 -21.24
CA ASN A 86 -2.28 15.45 -22.45
C ASN A 86 -2.84 14.04 -22.15
N PHE A 87 -2.47 13.45 -21.02
CA PHE A 87 -3.00 12.16 -20.61
C PHE A 87 -4.42 12.27 -20.07
N SER A 88 -4.77 13.40 -19.43
CA SER A 88 -6.08 13.71 -18.84
C SER A 88 -6.65 12.55 -18.02
N PRO A 89 -5.99 12.17 -16.89
CA PRO A 89 -6.36 11.01 -16.06
C PRO A 89 -7.74 11.22 -15.41
N HIS A 90 -8.51 10.14 -15.32
CA HIS A 90 -9.73 10.10 -14.51
C HIS A 90 -9.39 9.82 -13.04
N PHE A 91 -8.37 9.00 -12.84
CA PHE A 91 -7.93 8.56 -11.51
C PHE A 91 -6.45 8.79 -11.35
N ILE A 92 -6.05 9.23 -10.17
CA ILE A 92 -4.64 9.38 -9.78
C ILE A 92 -4.39 8.59 -8.51
N ILE A 93 -3.34 7.77 -8.49
CA ILE A 93 -2.80 7.15 -7.29
C ILE A 93 -1.50 7.84 -6.96
N TYR A 94 -1.45 8.53 -5.81
CA TYR A 94 -0.25 9.15 -5.30
C TYR A 94 0.42 8.22 -4.28
N CYS A 95 1.53 7.59 -4.67
CA CYS A 95 2.28 6.64 -3.85
C CYS A 95 3.80 6.89 -3.86
N LEU A 96 4.19 8.18 -3.94
CA LEU A 96 5.58 8.56 -3.74
C LEU A 96 6.02 8.22 -2.32
N SER A 97 7.27 7.81 -2.21
CA SER A 97 7.95 7.62 -0.93
C SER A 97 9.13 8.58 -0.80
N SER A 98 9.53 8.88 0.43
CA SER A 98 10.74 9.66 0.70
C SER A 98 11.99 8.96 0.14
N ASP A 99 12.91 9.73 -0.42
CA ASP A 99 14.17 9.26 -0.98
C ASP A 99 15.20 8.93 0.10
N SER A 100 15.08 9.60 1.24
CA SER A 100 15.95 9.45 2.39
C SER A 100 15.16 9.61 3.69
N PRO A 101 15.65 9.10 4.81
CA PRO A 101 15.00 9.24 6.12
C PRO A 101 15.23 10.64 6.72
N SER A 102 15.10 11.71 5.93
CA SER A 102 15.25 13.10 6.37
C SER A 102 13.91 13.84 6.31
N GLU A 103 13.71 14.77 7.22
CA GLU A 103 12.51 15.61 7.27
C GLU A 103 12.30 16.38 5.97
N LYS A 104 13.36 16.98 5.42
CA LYS A 104 13.32 17.68 4.14
C LYS A 104 12.85 16.78 2.99
N SER A 105 13.29 15.52 2.94
CA SER A 105 12.86 14.59 1.91
C SER A 105 11.40 14.15 2.10
N TYR A 106 10.95 14.01 3.35
CA TYR A 106 9.55 13.75 3.65
C TYR A 106 8.67 14.94 3.23
N GLN A 107 9.03 16.17 3.63
CA GLN A 107 8.30 17.39 3.26
C GLN A 107 8.18 17.50 1.74
N LYS A 108 9.29 17.39 1.03
CA LYS A 108 9.31 17.45 -0.44
C LYS A 108 8.38 16.43 -1.08
N ASN A 109 8.48 15.13 -0.66
CA ASN A 109 7.76 14.08 -1.38
C ASN A 109 6.31 13.92 -0.92
N TYR A 110 5.97 14.17 0.34
CA TYR A 110 4.59 13.95 0.82
C TYR A 110 3.72 15.22 0.77
N VAL A 111 4.29 16.40 1.04
CA VAL A 111 3.53 17.65 1.07
C VAL A 111 3.68 18.40 -0.25
N ASP A 112 4.91 18.78 -0.63
CA ASP A 112 5.09 19.61 -1.81
C ASP A 112 4.74 18.85 -3.09
N GLY A 113 5.13 17.59 -3.18
CA GLY A 113 4.76 16.74 -4.32
C GLY A 113 3.27 16.49 -4.43
N LEU A 114 2.58 16.32 -3.30
CA LEU A 114 1.12 16.19 -3.30
C LEU A 114 0.44 17.49 -3.75
N LYS A 115 0.94 18.67 -3.32
CA LYS A 115 0.46 19.97 -3.82
C LYS A 115 0.57 20.07 -5.33
N GLN A 116 1.71 19.64 -5.93
CA GLN A 116 1.89 19.62 -7.39
C GLN A 116 0.83 18.74 -8.07
N VAL A 117 0.56 17.56 -7.51
CA VAL A 117 -0.44 16.64 -8.07
C VAL A 117 -1.85 17.19 -7.91
N ILE A 118 -2.22 17.75 -6.77
CA ILE A 118 -3.51 18.41 -6.55
C ILE A 118 -3.69 19.54 -7.58
N GLU A 119 -2.69 20.41 -7.75
CA GLU A 119 -2.74 21.48 -8.74
C GLU A 119 -2.91 20.95 -10.16
N SER A 120 -2.25 19.83 -10.48
CA SER A 120 -2.31 19.23 -11.81
C SER A 120 -3.70 18.70 -12.18
N THR A 121 -4.57 18.38 -11.22
CA THR A 121 -5.93 17.88 -11.48
C THR A 121 -6.78 18.88 -12.27
N LYS A 122 -6.53 20.18 -12.12
CA LYS A 122 -7.20 21.26 -12.85
C LYS A 122 -7.01 21.17 -14.38
N TYR A 123 -5.93 20.53 -14.81
CA TYR A 123 -5.64 20.34 -16.23
C TYR A 123 -6.26 19.06 -16.80
N SER A 124 -6.87 18.21 -15.96
CA SER A 124 -7.55 16.99 -16.38
C SER A 124 -9.07 17.20 -16.43
N LYS A 125 -9.62 17.37 -17.63
CA LYS A 125 -11.06 17.58 -17.84
C LYS A 125 -11.95 16.45 -17.34
N ASN A 126 -11.39 15.25 -17.18
CA ASN A 126 -12.14 14.04 -16.82
C ASN A 126 -11.80 13.53 -15.43
N PHE A 127 -11.08 14.32 -14.63
CA PHE A 127 -10.63 13.91 -13.30
C PHE A 127 -11.80 13.59 -12.39
N GLN A 128 -11.71 12.47 -11.65
CA GLN A 128 -12.79 11.94 -10.82
C GLN A 128 -12.37 11.66 -9.38
N HIS A 129 -11.13 11.12 -9.17
CA HIS A 129 -10.73 10.68 -7.84
C HIS A 129 -9.21 10.61 -7.66
N LEU A 130 -8.71 11.01 -6.48
CA LEU A 130 -7.33 10.88 -6.07
C LEU A 130 -7.19 9.93 -4.87
N PHE A 131 -6.34 8.91 -5.00
CA PHE A 131 -5.96 8.02 -3.90
C PHE A 131 -4.60 8.47 -3.36
N PHE A 132 -4.55 8.85 -2.10
CA PHE A 132 -3.32 9.21 -1.40
C PHE A 132 -2.86 8.08 -0.49
N ILE A 133 -1.65 7.57 -0.72
CA ILE A 133 -1.07 6.52 0.11
C ILE A 133 -0.32 7.15 1.26
N SER A 134 -0.94 7.11 2.44
CA SER A 134 -0.43 7.57 3.72
C SER A 134 0.10 6.41 4.58
N SER A 135 0.38 6.65 5.83
CA SER A 135 0.92 5.67 6.78
C SER A 135 0.26 5.78 8.14
N THR A 136 0.19 4.66 8.84
CA THR A 136 -0.24 4.61 10.25
C THR A 136 0.73 5.29 11.23
N SER A 137 1.81 5.89 10.74
CA SER A 137 2.71 6.74 11.55
C SER A 137 2.06 8.07 11.99
N VAL A 138 0.91 8.44 11.41
CA VAL A 138 0.11 9.60 11.85
C VAL A 138 -0.50 9.41 13.25
N TYR A 139 -0.61 8.18 13.74
CA TYR A 139 -1.07 7.89 15.08
C TYR A 139 0.08 7.93 16.08
N GLY A 140 -0.06 8.72 17.13
CA GLY A 140 0.95 8.87 18.19
C GLY A 140 0.91 7.81 19.30
N GLU A 141 -0.11 6.94 19.27
CA GLU A 141 -0.29 5.94 20.33
C GLU A 141 0.89 4.97 20.46
N ASN A 142 1.38 4.79 21.68
CA ASN A 142 2.57 4.00 21.98
C ASN A 142 2.43 3.10 23.24
N SER A 143 1.22 2.88 23.76
CA SER A 143 0.94 2.08 24.97
C SER A 143 0.32 0.70 24.68
N GLY A 144 0.29 0.29 23.41
CA GLY A 144 -0.26 -1.00 23.00
C GLY A 144 -1.78 -1.02 22.84
N GLN A 145 -2.43 0.11 22.78
CA GLN A 145 -3.87 0.21 22.54
C GLN A 145 -4.26 -0.20 21.13
N PHE A 146 -5.53 -0.53 20.95
CA PHE A 146 -6.11 -0.69 19.63
C PHE A 146 -6.43 0.67 19.01
N ILE A 147 -6.02 0.84 17.78
CA ILE A 147 -6.19 2.02 16.94
C ILE A 147 -6.95 1.62 15.69
N ASP A 148 -7.91 2.45 15.30
CA ASP A 148 -8.74 2.33 14.11
C ASP A 148 -8.77 3.64 13.30
N GLU A 149 -9.64 3.71 12.29
CA GLU A 149 -9.79 4.89 11.43
C GLU A 149 -10.28 6.13 12.19
N PHE A 150 -11.00 5.96 13.29
CA PHE A 150 -11.62 7.03 14.08
C PHE A 150 -10.76 7.48 15.26
N SER A 151 -9.65 6.79 15.49
CA SER A 151 -8.72 7.12 16.57
C SER A 151 -8.00 8.44 16.28
N GLU A 152 -7.71 9.21 17.34
CA GLU A 152 -7.02 10.49 17.25
C GLU A 152 -5.64 10.36 16.62
N THR A 153 -5.30 11.32 15.75
CA THR A 153 -3.97 11.44 15.15
C THR A 153 -3.14 12.47 15.91
N ALA A 154 -2.11 12.01 16.62
CA ALA A 154 -1.20 12.85 17.42
C ALA A 154 0.26 12.37 17.23
N PRO A 155 0.83 12.50 16.01
CA PRO A 155 2.18 11.99 15.74
C PRO A 155 3.24 12.76 16.52
N GLU A 156 4.19 12.03 17.12
CA GLU A 156 5.30 12.60 17.91
C GLU A 156 6.58 12.82 17.09
N ASN A 157 6.68 12.20 15.91
CA ASN A 157 7.87 12.29 15.08
C ASN A 157 7.58 12.98 13.75
N TYR A 158 8.63 13.57 13.13
CA TYR A 158 8.50 14.36 11.91
C TYR A 158 7.81 13.60 10.75
N ARG A 159 7.97 12.27 10.68
CA ARG A 159 7.37 11.47 9.59
C ARG A 159 5.86 11.46 9.69
N GLY A 160 5.34 11.21 10.89
CA GLY A 160 3.91 11.25 11.12
C GLY A 160 3.32 12.65 11.01
N ILE A 161 4.04 13.68 11.50
CA ILE A 161 3.63 15.08 11.42
C ILE A 161 3.47 15.52 9.97
N ILE A 162 4.46 15.26 9.13
CA ILE A 162 4.44 15.62 7.70
C ILE A 162 3.35 14.84 6.94
N LEU A 163 3.16 13.55 7.24
CA LEU A 163 2.09 12.77 6.64
C LEU A 163 0.71 13.29 7.03
N LEU A 164 0.52 13.70 8.29
CA LEU A 164 -0.73 14.30 8.74
C LEU A 164 -0.97 15.67 8.08
N GLU A 165 0.08 16.48 7.86
CA GLU A 165 -0.01 17.69 7.04
C GLU A 165 -0.49 17.39 5.62
N ALA A 166 0.07 16.35 4.99
CA ALA A 166 -0.36 15.92 3.67
C ALA A 166 -1.82 15.42 3.65
N GLU A 167 -2.29 14.70 4.68
CA GLU A 167 -3.69 14.32 4.80
C GLU A 167 -4.62 15.52 4.92
N ARG A 168 -4.22 16.57 5.67
CA ARG A 168 -4.98 17.83 5.77
C ARG A 168 -5.09 18.56 4.44
N LEU A 169 -4.08 18.46 3.56
CA LEU A 169 -4.21 18.98 2.19
C LEU A 169 -5.31 18.24 1.42
N MET A 170 -5.44 16.93 1.61
CA MET A 170 -6.52 16.16 0.98
C MET A 170 -7.89 16.54 1.54
N GLU A 171 -7.99 16.93 2.81
CA GLU A 171 -9.25 17.41 3.40
C GLU A 171 -9.72 18.76 2.82
N SER A 172 -8.79 19.55 2.28
CA SER A 172 -9.06 20.89 1.76
C SER A 172 -9.47 20.92 0.27
N VAL A 173 -9.43 19.78 -0.45
CA VAL A 173 -9.80 19.74 -1.87
C VAL A 173 -11.32 19.63 -2.06
N ASP A 174 -11.82 20.09 -3.21
CA ASP A 174 -13.22 20.09 -3.61
C ASP A 174 -13.64 18.90 -4.50
N PHE A 175 -12.75 17.93 -4.69
CA PHE A 175 -12.97 16.73 -5.48
C PHE A 175 -12.94 15.46 -4.63
N ASN A 176 -13.38 14.33 -5.21
CA ASN A 176 -13.38 13.05 -4.50
C ASN A 176 -11.96 12.52 -4.27
N TYR A 177 -11.69 12.09 -3.05
CA TYR A 177 -10.40 11.52 -2.67
C TYR A 177 -10.55 10.39 -1.65
N THR A 178 -9.50 9.60 -1.53
CA THR A 178 -9.37 8.58 -0.48
C THR A 178 -7.93 8.57 0.05
N VAL A 179 -7.78 8.68 1.36
CA VAL A 179 -6.53 8.46 2.09
C VAL A 179 -6.46 7.01 2.53
N ILE A 180 -5.35 6.33 2.28
CA ILE A 180 -5.12 4.95 2.71
C ILE A 180 -3.91 4.94 3.63
N ARG A 181 -4.13 4.80 4.94
CA ARG A 181 -3.09 4.66 5.95
C ARG A 181 -2.59 3.22 5.97
N LEU A 182 -1.44 2.98 5.37
CA LEU A 182 -0.83 1.64 5.36
C LEU A 182 -0.02 1.38 6.62
N SER A 183 -0.13 0.18 7.17
CA SER A 183 0.80 -0.34 8.18
C SER A 183 2.15 -0.72 7.56
N GLY A 184 3.04 -1.37 8.31
CA GLY A 184 4.35 -1.77 7.81
C GLY A 184 4.27 -2.71 6.61
N ILE A 185 4.56 -2.23 5.42
CA ILE A 185 4.49 -3.01 4.19
C ILE A 185 5.63 -4.03 4.15
N TYR A 186 5.31 -5.29 3.88
CA TYR A 186 6.27 -6.35 3.59
C TYR A 186 5.91 -7.06 2.27
N GLY A 187 6.87 -7.77 1.68
CA GLY A 187 6.68 -8.44 0.39
C GLY A 187 8.01 -8.70 -0.30
N THR A 188 7.99 -9.09 -1.56
CA THR A 188 9.17 -9.47 -2.34
C THR A 188 10.22 -8.36 -2.37
N GLY A 189 11.44 -8.69 -1.93
CA GLY A 189 12.56 -7.75 -1.84
C GLY A 189 12.41 -6.67 -0.74
N ARG A 190 11.55 -6.90 0.27
CA ARG A 190 11.41 -6.09 1.49
C ARG A 190 11.84 -6.91 2.70
N ASN A 191 13.11 -7.30 2.72
CA ASN A 191 13.66 -8.32 3.63
C ASN A 191 14.08 -7.76 4.99
N TYR A 192 13.72 -6.51 5.34
CA TYR A 192 14.20 -5.88 6.58
C TYR A 192 13.94 -6.73 7.83
N MET A 193 12.74 -7.29 7.99
CA MET A 193 12.41 -8.12 9.16
C MET A 193 13.10 -9.49 9.11
N ILE A 194 13.26 -10.08 7.93
CA ILE A 194 14.01 -11.33 7.73
C ILE A 194 15.46 -11.11 8.13
N ASN A 195 16.11 -10.06 7.63
CA ASN A 195 17.49 -9.73 7.97
C ASN A 195 17.65 -9.38 9.47
N LEU A 196 16.70 -8.62 10.03
CA LEU A 196 16.71 -8.29 11.46
C LEU A 196 16.55 -9.55 12.33
N SER A 197 15.72 -10.51 11.91
CA SER A 197 15.53 -11.76 12.66
C SER A 197 16.81 -12.58 12.78
N GLN A 198 17.71 -12.49 11.80
CA GLN A 198 18.98 -13.24 11.79
C GLN A 198 20.05 -12.61 12.68
N ASP A 199 19.99 -11.29 12.92
CA ASP A 199 20.98 -10.55 13.69
C ASP A 199 20.38 -10.05 15.01
N ILE A 200 20.51 -10.88 16.06
CA ILE A 200 19.97 -10.61 17.39
C ILE A 200 20.58 -9.35 18.03
N ALA A 201 21.83 -9.03 17.70
CA ALA A 201 22.51 -7.85 18.25
C ALA A 201 21.83 -6.53 17.82
N ARG A 202 21.14 -6.54 16.67
CA ARG A 202 20.38 -5.39 16.14
C ARG A 202 18.96 -5.28 16.64
N TRP A 203 18.50 -6.24 17.44
CA TRP A 203 17.14 -6.15 17.99
C TRP A 203 17.05 -4.97 18.96
N PRO A 204 15.96 -4.18 18.91
CA PRO A 204 15.78 -3.08 19.85
C PRO A 204 15.80 -3.57 21.30
N GLU A 205 16.14 -2.68 22.23
CA GLU A 205 16.17 -2.98 23.65
C GLU A 205 14.77 -3.33 24.19
N PHE A 206 13.75 -2.59 23.74
CA PHE A 206 12.37 -2.77 24.19
C PHE A 206 11.53 -3.40 23.09
N ASP A 207 10.67 -4.33 23.48
CA ASP A 207 9.68 -4.92 22.60
C ASP A 207 8.54 -3.94 22.31
N ARG A 208 7.88 -4.14 21.18
CA ARG A 208 6.77 -3.28 20.75
C ARG A 208 5.77 -4.01 19.88
N TRP A 209 4.54 -3.57 19.90
CA TRP A 209 3.56 -3.97 18.94
C TRP A 209 3.92 -3.48 17.54
N THR A 210 3.76 -4.35 16.57
CA THR A 210 3.97 -4.06 15.14
C THR A 210 2.79 -4.56 14.33
N ASN A 211 2.56 -3.90 13.20
CA ASN A 211 1.45 -4.21 12.32
C ASN A 211 1.98 -4.33 10.91
N ARG A 212 1.41 -5.25 10.13
CA ARG A 212 1.90 -5.60 8.81
C ARG A 212 0.79 -5.56 7.76
N VAL A 213 1.18 -5.29 6.53
CA VAL A 213 0.35 -5.51 5.35
C VAL A 213 1.23 -6.04 4.23
N ASN A 214 0.77 -7.10 3.57
CA ASN A 214 1.49 -7.59 2.40
C ASN A 214 1.31 -6.62 1.22
N GLU A 215 2.39 -6.35 0.46
CA GLU A 215 2.34 -5.42 -0.68
C GLU A 215 1.31 -5.83 -1.74
N GLN A 216 1.05 -7.14 -1.91
CA GLN A 216 0.01 -7.61 -2.82
C GLN A 216 -1.39 -7.26 -2.31
N ASP A 217 -1.64 -7.37 -1.01
CA ASP A 217 -2.91 -6.97 -0.43
C ASP A 217 -3.10 -5.45 -0.44
N ALA A 218 -2.03 -4.68 -0.24
CA ALA A 218 -2.07 -3.23 -0.40
C ALA A 218 -2.45 -2.83 -1.83
N ALA A 219 -1.80 -3.42 -2.83
CA ALA A 219 -2.12 -3.16 -4.24
C ALA A 219 -3.55 -3.60 -4.62
N ARG A 220 -3.97 -4.79 -4.16
CA ARG A 220 -5.33 -5.31 -4.40
C ARG A 220 -6.40 -4.45 -3.75
N PHE A 221 -6.14 -3.90 -2.56
CA PHE A 221 -7.07 -3.02 -1.89
C PHE A 221 -7.24 -1.69 -2.63
N ILE A 222 -6.15 -1.09 -3.09
CA ILE A 222 -6.19 0.12 -3.92
C ILE A 222 -7.03 -0.12 -5.19
N LEU A 223 -6.83 -1.26 -5.87
CA LEU A 223 -7.61 -1.62 -7.06
C LEU A 223 -9.06 -1.97 -6.74
N PHE A 224 -9.34 -2.55 -5.58
CA PHE A 224 -10.71 -2.76 -5.11
C PHE A 224 -11.46 -1.44 -4.99
N LEU A 225 -10.83 -0.41 -4.40
CA LEU A 225 -11.42 0.92 -4.30
C LEU A 225 -11.55 1.60 -5.68
N LEU A 226 -10.55 1.47 -6.53
CA LEU A 226 -10.62 1.94 -7.92
C LEU A 226 -11.79 1.29 -8.68
N THR A 227 -12.01 -0.01 -8.48
CA THR A 227 -13.15 -0.72 -9.07
C THR A 227 -14.48 -0.16 -8.57
N GLN A 228 -14.58 0.25 -7.32
CA GLN A 228 -15.77 0.96 -6.83
C GLN A 228 -16.00 2.26 -7.59
N CYS A 229 -14.94 3.07 -7.80
CA CYS A 229 -15.04 4.30 -8.58
C CYS A 229 -15.45 4.03 -10.05
N LEU A 230 -14.90 3.00 -10.68
CA LEU A 230 -15.29 2.59 -12.03
C LEU A 230 -16.77 2.19 -12.13
N ASN A 231 -17.35 1.70 -11.04
CA ASN A 231 -18.77 1.38 -10.89
C ASN A 231 -19.60 2.55 -10.33
N ASN A 232 -19.09 3.80 -10.42
CA ASN A 232 -19.73 5.01 -9.94
C ASN A 232 -20.07 5.02 -8.44
N LYS A 233 -19.34 4.25 -7.63
CA LYS A 233 -19.40 4.30 -6.17
C LYS A 233 -18.26 5.17 -5.65
N VAL A 234 -18.54 5.99 -4.67
CA VAL A 234 -17.51 6.81 -4.01
C VAL A 234 -17.05 6.06 -2.76
N PRO A 235 -15.77 5.66 -2.68
CA PRO A 235 -15.20 5.07 -1.46
C PRO A 235 -15.21 6.06 -0.29
N GLU A 236 -15.04 5.54 0.93
CA GLU A 236 -14.83 6.40 2.11
C GLU A 236 -13.56 7.25 1.95
N LYS A 237 -13.53 8.39 2.65
CA LYS A 237 -12.39 9.31 2.60
C LYS A 237 -11.13 8.76 3.25
N LEU A 238 -11.27 7.81 4.18
CA LEU A 238 -10.17 7.24 4.95
C LEU A 238 -10.30 5.74 5.13
N TYR A 239 -9.20 5.03 4.94
CA TYR A 239 -9.05 3.61 5.30
C TYR A 239 -7.76 3.38 6.06
N LEU A 240 -7.80 2.50 7.05
CA LEU A 240 -6.63 1.96 7.73
C LEU A 240 -6.40 0.53 7.22
N LEU A 241 -5.32 0.30 6.48
CA LEU A 241 -5.02 -1.01 5.91
C LEU A 241 -3.85 -1.69 6.66
N SER A 242 -4.18 -2.74 7.36
CA SER A 242 -3.28 -3.67 8.03
C SER A 242 -3.80 -5.09 7.84
N ASP A 243 -2.96 -6.11 7.99
CA ASP A 243 -3.47 -7.47 8.19
C ASP A 243 -4.24 -7.58 9.52
N LYS A 244 -4.81 -8.75 9.79
CA LYS A 244 -5.68 -8.97 10.95
C LYS A 244 -4.94 -9.41 12.21
N ASP A 245 -3.60 -9.45 12.17
CA ASP A 245 -2.76 -10.10 13.18
C ASP A 245 -1.66 -9.16 13.70
N PRO A 246 -2.02 -8.15 14.53
CA PRO A 246 -1.03 -7.34 15.25
C PRO A 246 -0.12 -8.25 16.08
N VAL A 247 1.19 -8.08 15.98
CA VAL A 247 2.17 -8.95 16.60
C VAL A 247 3.25 -8.16 17.33
N ARG A 248 3.76 -8.69 18.43
CA ARG A 248 4.94 -8.12 19.09
C ARG A 248 6.18 -8.33 18.21
N LEU A 249 7.08 -7.37 18.20
CA LEU A 249 8.25 -7.45 17.35
C LEU A 249 9.10 -8.68 17.64
N TYR A 250 9.31 -9.01 18.91
CA TYR A 250 10.10 -10.18 19.29
C TYR A 250 9.41 -11.49 18.89
N ASP A 251 8.09 -11.57 19.02
CA ASP A 251 7.33 -12.74 18.58
C ASP A 251 7.42 -12.93 17.05
N LEU A 252 7.33 -11.84 16.29
CA LEU A 252 7.52 -11.86 14.85
C LEU A 252 8.94 -12.35 14.46
N LEU A 253 9.95 -11.76 15.08
CA LEU A 253 11.35 -12.10 14.78
C LEU A 253 11.68 -13.56 15.16
N ASN A 254 11.22 -14.03 16.32
CA ASN A 254 11.39 -15.42 16.74
C ASN A 254 10.63 -16.37 15.82
N TRP A 255 9.41 -16.04 15.42
CA TRP A 255 8.67 -16.84 14.47
C TRP A 255 9.41 -16.96 13.12
N ILE A 256 9.97 -15.86 12.59
CA ILE A 256 10.79 -15.91 11.37
C ILE A 256 12.04 -16.78 11.57
N ARG A 257 12.74 -16.66 12.72
CA ARG A 257 13.89 -17.51 13.05
C ARG A 257 13.56 -18.99 13.04
N GLN A 258 12.42 -19.38 13.63
CA GLN A 258 11.93 -20.75 13.60
C GLN A 258 11.70 -21.26 12.17
N GLN A 259 11.13 -20.41 11.28
CA GLN A 259 10.95 -20.78 9.86
C GLN A 259 12.28 -20.92 9.11
N LEU A 260 13.32 -20.25 9.58
CA LEU A 260 14.71 -20.34 9.06
C LEU A 260 15.54 -21.44 9.75
N ASN A 261 14.95 -22.24 10.63
CA ASN A 261 15.63 -23.25 11.46
C ASN A 261 16.76 -22.66 12.34
N LEU A 262 16.61 -21.42 12.77
CA LEU A 262 17.49 -20.76 13.73
C LEU A 262 16.93 -20.91 15.15
N ASN A 263 17.81 -20.99 16.15
CA ASN A 263 17.39 -21.07 17.55
C ASN A 263 16.57 -19.85 17.95
N GLU A 264 15.53 -20.08 18.74
CA GLU A 264 14.76 -19.00 19.36
C GLU A 264 15.65 -18.17 20.29
N ASN A 265 15.44 -16.87 20.31
CA ASN A 265 16.13 -15.99 21.23
C ASN A 265 15.25 -15.71 22.44
N SER A 266 15.79 -16.00 23.61
CA SER A 266 15.14 -15.72 24.90
C SER A 266 15.38 -14.31 25.43
N LYS A 267 15.49 -13.27 24.58
CA LYS A 267 15.56 -11.89 25.09
C LYS A 267 14.39 -11.68 26.06
N PRO A 268 14.67 -11.23 27.28
CA PRO A 268 13.64 -11.07 28.30
C PRO A 268 12.58 -10.09 27.79
N ASN A 269 11.34 -10.43 28.07
CA ASN A 269 10.18 -9.63 27.70
C ASN A 269 10.07 -8.42 28.65
N LEU A 270 10.94 -7.44 28.44
CA LEU A 270 11.00 -6.24 29.27
C LEU A 270 9.72 -5.42 29.05
N ARG A 271 9.05 -5.08 30.13
CA ARG A 271 7.93 -4.13 30.14
C ARG A 271 8.47 -2.72 30.34
N PRO A 272 7.81 -1.70 29.75
CA PRO A 272 6.56 -1.73 29.00
C PRO A 272 6.71 -2.18 27.54
N VAL A 273 5.64 -2.76 26.96
CA VAL A 273 5.56 -3.05 25.53
C VAL A 273 5.04 -1.81 24.82
N LEU A 274 5.90 -1.22 24.02
CA LEU A 274 5.60 -0.01 23.26
C LEU A 274 4.77 -0.31 22.00
N GLY A 275 4.41 0.74 21.26
CA GLY A 275 3.73 0.65 19.97
C GLY A 275 2.22 0.51 20.10
N LYS A 276 1.54 0.27 18.98
CA LYS A 276 0.08 0.23 18.85
C LYS A 276 -0.37 -1.02 18.11
N ARG A 277 -1.61 -1.43 18.34
CA ARG A 277 -2.28 -2.50 17.60
C ARG A 277 -3.30 -1.89 16.65
N LEU A 278 -3.26 -2.24 15.38
CA LEU A 278 -4.16 -1.70 14.38
C LEU A 278 -5.31 -2.66 14.11
N ARG A 279 -6.53 -2.10 14.01
CA ARG A 279 -7.74 -2.85 13.72
C ARG A 279 -8.69 -1.98 12.92
N SER A 280 -8.75 -2.18 11.60
CA SER A 280 -9.75 -1.48 10.78
C SER A 280 -11.16 -1.85 11.20
N LEU A 281 -12.04 -0.86 11.33
CA LEU A 281 -13.48 -1.05 11.52
C LEU A 281 -14.25 -0.97 10.19
N ILE A 282 -13.69 -0.29 9.19
CA ILE A 282 -14.34 -0.08 7.88
C ILE A 282 -14.11 -1.25 6.93
N ILE A 283 -12.87 -1.75 6.80
CA ILE A 283 -12.54 -2.81 5.83
C ILE A 283 -13.37 -4.09 6.05
N PRO A 284 -13.66 -4.54 7.29
CA PRO A 284 -14.51 -5.71 7.50
C PRO A 284 -15.94 -5.58 6.98
N THR A 285 -16.45 -4.35 6.79
CA THR A 285 -17.79 -4.11 6.22
C THR A 285 -17.79 -4.20 4.69
N LEU A 286 -16.61 -4.23 4.07
CA LEU A 286 -16.43 -4.33 2.63
C LEU A 286 -16.33 -5.80 2.19
N GLN A 287 -16.58 -6.07 0.92
CA GLN A 287 -16.38 -7.40 0.34
C GLN A 287 -14.91 -7.68 -0.02
N PHE A 288 -13.97 -6.91 0.56
CA PHE A 288 -12.54 -7.13 0.35
C PHE A 288 -12.04 -8.37 1.09
N LYS A 289 -11.30 -9.23 0.37
CA LYS A 289 -10.69 -10.43 0.93
C LYS A 289 -9.17 -10.33 0.86
N TYR A 290 -8.51 -10.36 2.02
CA TYR A 290 -7.06 -10.46 2.11
C TYR A 290 -6.57 -11.77 1.50
N LYS A 291 -5.49 -11.72 0.74
CA LYS A 291 -4.72 -12.91 0.32
C LYS A 291 -3.84 -13.39 1.48
N PHE A 292 -3.33 -12.45 2.26
CA PHE A 292 -2.47 -12.69 3.41
C PHE A 292 -3.07 -12.02 4.67
N PRO A 293 -4.13 -12.61 5.27
CA PRO A 293 -4.80 -12.02 6.42
C PRO A 293 -3.94 -12.01 7.70
N SER A 294 -2.77 -12.67 7.69
CA SER A 294 -1.78 -12.72 8.77
C SER A 294 -0.38 -12.65 8.19
N TYR A 295 0.52 -11.99 8.91
CA TYR A 295 1.95 -11.94 8.59
C TYR A 295 2.56 -13.33 8.41
N LYS A 296 2.10 -14.34 9.16
CA LYS A 296 2.58 -15.73 9.07
C LYS A 296 2.42 -16.31 7.66
N LEU A 297 1.25 -16.13 7.06
CA LEU A 297 0.98 -16.61 5.70
C LEU A 297 1.86 -15.90 4.66
N GLY A 298 2.01 -14.58 4.80
CA GLY A 298 2.81 -13.79 3.86
C GLY A 298 4.31 -14.08 3.96
N TYR A 299 4.87 -14.09 5.17
CA TYR A 299 6.31 -14.40 5.35
C TYR A 299 6.62 -15.86 5.01
N LYS A 300 5.74 -16.82 5.31
CA LYS A 300 5.94 -18.22 4.91
C LYS A 300 6.10 -18.34 3.40
N LYS A 301 5.27 -17.62 2.64
CA LYS A 301 5.43 -17.59 1.17
C LYS A 301 6.78 -16.98 0.74
N LEU A 302 7.15 -15.82 1.31
CA LEU A 302 8.42 -15.15 0.98
C LEU A 302 9.64 -16.04 1.27
N LEU A 303 9.66 -16.68 2.43
CA LEU A 303 10.77 -17.56 2.83
C LEU A 303 10.88 -18.81 1.96
N ASN A 304 9.77 -19.32 1.43
CA ASN A 304 9.81 -20.42 0.47
C ASN A 304 10.32 -19.95 -0.90
N GLU A 305 9.86 -18.79 -1.40
CA GLU A 305 10.36 -18.22 -2.65
C GLU A 305 11.88 -17.95 -2.60
N GLU A 306 12.42 -17.49 -1.45
CA GLU A 306 13.88 -17.29 -1.30
C GLU A 306 14.67 -18.61 -1.27
N LYS A 307 14.10 -19.72 -0.78
CA LYS A 307 14.75 -21.03 -0.81
C LYS A 307 14.85 -21.62 -2.21
N ASP A 308 13.92 -21.29 -3.10
CA ASP A 308 13.92 -21.75 -4.49
C ASP A 308 14.99 -21.04 -5.35
N PHE A 309 15.61 -19.98 -4.83
CA PHE A 309 16.70 -19.22 -5.48
C PHE A 309 18.11 -19.48 -4.92
N LEU A 310 18.23 -20.33 -3.88
CA LEU A 310 19.50 -20.80 -3.29
C LEU A 310 19.80 -22.25 -3.69
#